data_699acf51a9cf81b3d8a95db7c4afa5c7
#
_entry.id   699acf51a9cf81b3d8a95db7c4afa5c7
#
_cell.length_a   1.000
_cell.length_b   1.000
_cell.length_c   1.000
_cell.angle_alpha   90.00
_cell.angle_beta   90.00
_cell.angle_gamma   90.00
#
_symmetry.space_group_name_H-M   'P 1'
#
loop_
_entity.id
_entity.type
_entity.pdbx_description
1 polymer ?
#
loop_
_entity_poly.entity_id
_entity_poly.type
_entity_poly.pdbx_seq_one_letter_code
_entity_poly.pdbx_strand_id
1 'polypeptide(L)'
;MQQRKVGKYPFSIDVEGAKPIEAVLVVGKTEGKTLVVTAGVHGDEYVAIQAVRELLNELQPQKLRGQIILVPIINKEGFYEGTYLVPEDGENLNRCFPGSKKKSVTWRMAHALERSLYPKADFLLDLHGGSPYETMTPLVFFPVGAGKKVQELTRNAAQKLSLSYMVQSYAKDGLYSWAAQCGVPAVLIERGGGGTWSRVETEACKENIYQIMSFLDIIPYNKQRQIPVEIQDAHYETAVSRGYWYYAKTSGTSFRTGELLGRLEGEDGCVQQEIYAPYNGVILYHTHSLMVMYH
;
A
#
# COMPACT_ATOMS: atom_id res chain seq x y z
N MET A 1 -15.27 24.57 -14.54
CA MET A 1 -15.73 23.18 -14.43
C MET A 1 -17.15 23.16 -13.91
N GLN A 2 -18.08 22.51 -14.62
CA GLN A 2 -19.44 22.33 -14.12
C GLN A 2 -19.39 21.46 -12.86
N GLN A 3 -19.93 21.97 -11.74
CA GLN A 3 -19.97 21.24 -10.47
C GLN A 3 -20.81 19.97 -10.66
N ARG A 4 -20.18 18.79 -10.50
CA ARG A 4 -20.92 17.52 -10.61
C ARG A 4 -21.92 17.39 -9.48
N LYS A 5 -23.09 16.84 -9.77
CA LYS A 5 -24.11 16.55 -8.75
C LYS A 5 -23.59 15.49 -7.77
N VAL A 6 -24.20 15.45 -6.58
CA VAL A 6 -23.93 14.41 -5.56
C VAL A 6 -24.21 13.03 -6.15
N GLY A 7 -23.25 12.12 -6.08
CA GLY A 7 -23.41 10.78 -6.68
C GLY A 7 -22.13 10.00 -6.83
N LYS A 8 -22.22 8.83 -7.45
CA LYS A 8 -21.11 7.96 -7.83
C LYS A 8 -20.98 7.93 -9.35
N TYR A 9 -19.78 8.14 -9.86
CA TYR A 9 -19.50 8.30 -11.28
C TYR A 9 -18.34 7.37 -11.68
N PRO A 10 -18.64 6.20 -12.27
CA PRO A 10 -17.60 5.34 -12.84
C PRO A 10 -16.86 6.06 -13.97
N PHE A 11 -15.56 5.84 -14.06
CA PHE A 11 -14.71 6.29 -15.15
C PHE A 11 -13.53 5.36 -15.32
N SER A 12 -12.83 5.46 -16.43
CA SER A 12 -11.60 4.71 -16.69
C SER A 12 -10.41 5.64 -16.87
N ILE A 13 -9.26 5.14 -16.51
CA ILE A 13 -7.96 5.73 -16.79
C ILE A 13 -7.37 4.96 -17.96
N ASP A 14 -7.28 5.61 -19.12
CA ASP A 14 -6.77 4.99 -20.34
C ASP A 14 -5.27 4.77 -20.25
N VAL A 15 -4.83 3.58 -20.60
CA VAL A 15 -3.43 3.16 -20.67
C VAL A 15 -3.12 2.77 -22.12
N GLU A 16 -2.19 3.44 -22.75
CA GLU A 16 -1.82 3.16 -24.13
C GLU A 16 -1.32 1.71 -24.29
N GLY A 17 -1.98 0.94 -25.15
CA GLY A 17 -1.64 -0.46 -25.44
C GLY A 17 -1.94 -1.44 -24.31
N ALA A 18 -2.81 -1.09 -23.35
CA ALA A 18 -3.27 -1.98 -22.28
C ALA A 18 -4.77 -1.77 -22.00
N LYS A 19 -5.35 -2.62 -21.15
CA LYS A 19 -6.71 -2.42 -20.64
C LYS A 19 -6.78 -1.17 -19.77
N PRO A 20 -7.87 -0.40 -19.83
CA PRO A 20 -8.05 0.77 -18.98
C PRO A 20 -8.20 0.35 -17.52
N ILE A 21 -7.73 1.21 -16.60
CA ILE A 21 -7.87 1.02 -15.15
C ILE A 21 -9.21 1.63 -14.71
N GLU A 22 -10.05 0.82 -14.10
CA GLU A 22 -11.39 1.23 -13.65
C GLU A 22 -11.32 2.00 -12.33
N ALA A 23 -12.07 3.09 -12.26
CA ALA A 23 -12.15 3.96 -11.08
C ALA A 23 -13.57 4.49 -10.87
N VAL A 24 -13.87 4.95 -9.66
CA VAL A 24 -15.15 5.60 -9.35
C VAL A 24 -14.88 6.90 -8.59
N LEU A 25 -15.43 7.99 -9.10
CA LEU A 25 -15.49 9.25 -8.39
C LEU A 25 -16.78 9.31 -7.56
N VAL A 26 -16.66 9.47 -6.25
CA VAL A 26 -17.78 9.73 -5.34
C VAL A 26 -17.79 11.20 -4.99
N VAL A 27 -18.85 11.91 -5.38
CA VAL A 27 -19.01 13.35 -5.14
C VAL A 27 -19.93 13.56 -3.94
N GLY A 28 -19.42 14.20 -2.91
CA GLY A 28 -20.15 14.50 -1.68
C GLY A 28 -21.13 15.66 -1.80
N LYS A 29 -21.88 15.90 -0.73
CA LYS A 29 -22.95 16.92 -0.67
C LYS A 29 -22.42 18.35 -0.67
N THR A 30 -21.25 18.59 -0.09
CA THR A 30 -20.63 19.90 0.07
C THR A 30 -19.20 19.88 -0.46
N GLU A 31 -18.67 21.03 -0.81
CA GLU A 31 -17.27 21.19 -1.19
C GLU A 31 -16.32 20.78 -0.06
N GLY A 32 -15.16 20.25 -0.41
CA GLY A 32 -14.14 19.78 0.52
C GLY A 32 -12.95 19.19 -0.21
N LYS A 33 -12.16 18.42 0.52
CA LYS A 33 -10.96 17.75 0.02
C LYS A 33 -11.28 16.57 -0.91
N THR A 34 -10.34 16.25 -1.77
CA THR A 34 -10.36 15.03 -2.61
C THR A 34 -9.37 14.02 -2.07
N LEU A 35 -9.88 12.89 -1.59
CA LEU A 35 -9.08 11.72 -1.25
C LEU A 35 -9.01 10.78 -2.45
N VAL A 36 -7.82 10.37 -2.84
CA VAL A 36 -7.60 9.26 -3.77
C VAL A 36 -7.24 8.03 -2.96
N VAL A 37 -7.95 6.92 -3.18
CA VAL A 37 -7.65 5.62 -2.56
C VAL A 37 -7.37 4.62 -3.67
N THR A 38 -6.20 4.01 -3.61
CA THR A 38 -5.73 3.00 -4.56
C THR A 38 -5.53 1.66 -3.89
N ALA A 39 -5.81 0.57 -4.61
CA ALA A 39 -5.52 -0.80 -4.20
C ALA A 39 -5.17 -1.66 -5.41
N GLY A 40 -4.57 -2.83 -5.17
CA GLY A 40 -4.23 -3.78 -6.20
C GLY A 40 -3.19 -3.25 -7.19
N VAL A 41 -2.21 -2.48 -6.73
CA VAL A 41 -0.96 -2.21 -7.45
C VAL A 41 -0.25 -3.55 -7.69
N HIS A 42 -0.24 -4.41 -6.69
CA HIS A 42 0.08 -5.82 -6.80
C HIS A 42 -1.23 -6.63 -6.76
N GLY A 43 -1.38 -7.57 -7.71
CA GLY A 43 -2.67 -8.23 -7.96
C GLY A 43 -3.07 -9.21 -6.85
N ASP A 44 -2.15 -9.70 -6.08
CA ASP A 44 -2.29 -10.74 -5.05
C ASP A 44 -2.49 -10.20 -3.62
N GLU A 45 -2.58 -8.89 -3.44
CA GLU A 45 -2.81 -8.21 -2.14
C GLU A 45 -4.32 -8.04 -1.86
N TYR A 46 -4.99 -9.12 -1.53
CA TYR A 46 -6.46 -9.23 -1.58
C TYR A 46 -7.22 -8.43 -0.52
N VAL A 47 -6.64 -8.18 0.67
CA VAL A 47 -7.31 -7.43 1.75
C VAL A 47 -7.62 -6.00 1.30
N ALA A 48 -6.64 -5.32 0.71
CA ALA A 48 -6.78 -3.97 0.19
C ALA A 48 -7.84 -3.88 -0.92
N ILE A 49 -7.77 -4.80 -1.88
CA ILE A 49 -8.71 -4.90 -3.00
C ILE A 49 -10.14 -5.09 -2.48
N GLN A 50 -10.35 -6.04 -1.56
CA GLN A 50 -11.67 -6.32 -1.02
C GLN A 50 -12.23 -5.15 -0.20
N ALA A 51 -11.39 -4.48 0.58
CA ALA A 51 -11.79 -3.32 1.36
C ALA A 51 -12.31 -2.18 0.48
N VAL A 52 -11.61 -1.85 -0.61
CA VAL A 52 -12.04 -0.79 -1.53
C VAL A 52 -13.29 -1.20 -2.31
N ARG A 53 -13.42 -2.46 -2.72
CA ARG A 53 -14.63 -2.99 -3.39
C ARG A 53 -15.87 -2.89 -2.50
N GLU A 54 -15.76 -3.25 -1.23
CA GLU A 54 -16.88 -3.14 -0.28
C GLU A 54 -17.22 -1.67 0.00
N LEU A 55 -16.21 -0.84 0.22
CA LEU A 55 -16.38 0.59 0.47
C LEU A 55 -17.12 1.30 -0.67
N LEU A 56 -16.89 0.91 -1.93
CA LEU A 56 -17.63 1.41 -3.08
C LEU A 56 -19.15 1.28 -2.93
N ASN A 57 -19.62 0.19 -2.32
CA ASN A 57 -21.05 -0.04 -2.09
C ASN A 57 -21.56 0.69 -0.84
N GLU A 58 -20.74 0.75 0.21
CA GLU A 58 -21.12 1.30 1.52
C GLU A 58 -21.17 2.83 1.55
N LEU A 59 -20.32 3.51 0.77
CA LEU A 59 -20.27 4.97 0.77
C LEU A 59 -21.60 5.59 0.31
N GLN A 60 -22.07 6.52 1.12
CA GLN A 60 -23.29 7.30 0.85
C GLN A 60 -22.87 8.74 0.50
N PRO A 61 -22.94 9.15 -0.78
CA PRO A 61 -22.49 10.47 -1.21
C PRO A 61 -23.09 11.64 -0.44
N GLN A 62 -24.34 11.51 -0.02
CA GLN A 62 -25.07 12.53 0.74
C GLN A 62 -24.48 12.81 2.12
N LYS A 63 -23.67 11.88 2.65
CA LYS A 63 -23.00 12.00 3.96
C LYS A 63 -21.55 12.51 3.85
N LEU A 64 -21.05 12.72 2.64
CA LEU A 64 -19.68 13.13 2.39
C LEU A 64 -19.57 14.64 2.20
N ARG A 65 -18.45 15.19 2.66
CA ARG A 65 -17.92 16.48 2.27
C ARG A 65 -16.73 16.26 1.33
N GLY A 66 -16.64 17.00 0.23
CA GLY A 66 -15.58 16.81 -0.77
C GLY A 66 -15.82 15.62 -1.68
N GLN A 67 -14.74 14.96 -2.07
CA GLN A 67 -14.77 13.89 -3.07
C GLN A 67 -13.84 12.75 -2.70
N ILE A 68 -14.17 11.57 -3.22
CA ILE A 68 -13.28 10.39 -3.10
C ILE A 68 -13.15 9.75 -4.48
N ILE A 69 -11.93 9.49 -4.90
CA ILE A 69 -11.64 8.66 -6.08
C ILE A 69 -11.18 7.30 -5.56
N LEU A 70 -11.91 6.26 -5.92
CA LEU A 70 -11.59 4.87 -5.56
C LEU A 70 -11.11 4.11 -6.78
N VAL A 71 -9.93 3.50 -6.69
CA VAL A 71 -9.35 2.60 -7.71
C VAL A 71 -9.16 1.23 -7.06
N PRO A 72 -10.14 0.32 -7.18
CA PRO A 72 -10.15 -0.92 -6.40
C PRO A 72 -9.09 -1.94 -6.84
N ILE A 73 -8.74 -1.97 -8.13
CA ILE A 73 -7.74 -2.89 -8.67
C ILE A 73 -7.00 -2.18 -9.80
N ILE A 74 -5.73 -1.84 -9.56
CA ILE A 74 -4.89 -1.22 -10.59
C ILE A 74 -4.35 -2.28 -11.54
N ASN A 75 -3.70 -3.32 -11.03
CA ASN A 75 -3.17 -4.45 -11.80
C ASN A 75 -4.23 -5.56 -11.91
N LYS A 76 -5.18 -5.36 -12.82
CA LYS A 76 -6.35 -6.26 -12.96
C LYS A 76 -5.96 -7.64 -13.48
N GLU A 77 -5.01 -7.71 -14.40
CA GLU A 77 -4.53 -8.99 -14.93
C GLU A 77 -3.76 -9.74 -13.82
N GLY A 78 -2.89 -9.06 -13.09
CA GLY A 78 -2.21 -9.65 -11.93
C GLY A 78 -3.17 -10.16 -10.86
N PHE A 79 -4.30 -9.49 -10.64
CA PHE A 79 -5.33 -9.98 -9.71
C PHE A 79 -5.93 -11.32 -10.17
N TYR A 80 -6.27 -11.48 -11.45
CA TYR A 80 -6.84 -12.72 -11.97
C TYR A 80 -5.83 -13.84 -12.10
N GLU A 81 -4.55 -13.51 -12.31
CA GLU A 81 -3.47 -14.48 -12.38
C GLU A 81 -2.84 -14.78 -10.99
N GLY A 82 -3.21 -14.01 -9.96
CA GLY A 82 -2.68 -14.15 -8.61
C GLY A 82 -1.20 -13.79 -8.53
N THR A 83 -0.77 -12.72 -9.22
CA THR A 83 0.63 -12.31 -9.30
C THR A 83 0.87 -10.93 -8.71
N TYR A 84 2.07 -10.79 -8.14
CA TYR A 84 2.61 -9.55 -7.61
C TYR A 84 2.96 -8.56 -8.72
N LEU A 85 3.61 -9.03 -9.77
CA LEU A 85 4.08 -8.25 -10.91
C LEU A 85 2.96 -8.04 -11.95
N VAL A 86 3.16 -7.10 -12.84
CA VAL A 86 2.28 -6.93 -14.01
C VAL A 86 2.60 -8.06 -14.99
N PRO A 87 1.63 -8.95 -15.35
CA PRO A 87 1.93 -10.16 -16.10
C PRO A 87 2.50 -9.91 -17.50
N GLU A 88 2.10 -8.81 -18.14
CA GLU A 88 2.46 -8.51 -19.53
C GLU A 88 3.96 -8.27 -19.74
N ASP A 89 4.66 -7.77 -18.75
CA ASP A 89 6.09 -7.45 -18.86
C ASP A 89 6.94 -7.89 -17.66
N GLY A 90 6.30 -8.45 -16.62
CA GLY A 90 6.98 -8.96 -15.44
C GLY A 90 7.58 -7.87 -14.54
N GLU A 91 7.16 -6.61 -14.69
CA GLU A 91 7.70 -5.52 -13.89
C GLU A 91 6.85 -5.21 -12.65
N ASN A 92 7.50 -4.66 -11.62
CA ASN A 92 6.85 -4.17 -10.41
C ASN A 92 6.35 -2.75 -10.63
N LEU A 93 5.03 -2.58 -10.74
CA LEU A 93 4.41 -1.27 -10.94
C LEU A 93 4.80 -0.25 -9.87
N ASN A 94 5.00 -0.71 -8.62
CA ASN A 94 5.41 0.16 -7.51
C ASN A 94 6.92 0.52 -7.54
N ARG A 95 7.61 0.28 -8.68
CA ARG A 95 9.00 0.71 -8.98
C ARG A 95 9.11 1.44 -10.32
N CYS A 96 7.97 1.76 -10.96
CA CYS A 96 7.94 2.34 -12.29
C CYS A 96 7.53 3.81 -12.33
N PHE A 97 7.37 4.48 -11.18
CA PHE A 97 7.08 5.92 -11.16
C PHE A 97 8.35 6.76 -11.29
N PRO A 98 8.28 7.87 -12.08
CA PRO A 98 7.12 8.64 -12.59
C PRO A 98 6.38 8.03 -13.79
N GLY A 99 6.78 6.91 -14.30
CA GLY A 99 6.20 6.32 -15.50
C GLY A 99 6.78 6.87 -16.81
N SER A 100 6.40 6.24 -17.91
CA SER A 100 6.84 6.63 -19.26
C SER A 100 5.91 6.09 -20.34
N LYS A 101 5.49 6.94 -21.28
CA LYS A 101 4.72 6.51 -22.47
C LYS A 101 5.53 5.65 -23.45
N LYS A 102 6.87 5.70 -23.38
CA LYS A 102 7.78 5.08 -24.37
C LYS A 102 8.33 3.72 -23.93
N LYS A 103 8.05 3.31 -22.68
CA LYS A 103 8.53 2.04 -22.12
C LYS A 103 7.44 0.96 -22.16
N SER A 104 7.67 -0.14 -21.44
CA SER A 104 6.77 -1.28 -21.31
C SER A 104 5.41 -0.90 -20.70
N VAL A 105 4.48 -1.86 -20.68
CA VAL A 105 3.10 -1.61 -20.24
C VAL A 105 3.04 -1.08 -18.81
N THR A 106 3.84 -1.61 -17.90
CA THR A 106 3.88 -1.18 -16.50
C THR A 106 4.29 0.29 -16.36
N TRP A 107 5.27 0.75 -17.11
CA TRP A 107 5.68 2.16 -17.14
C TRP A 107 4.60 3.08 -17.72
N ARG A 108 3.82 2.59 -18.69
CA ARG A 108 2.68 3.34 -19.24
C ARG A 108 1.53 3.40 -18.25
N MET A 109 1.28 2.33 -17.47
CA MET A 109 0.33 2.34 -16.36
C MET A 109 0.72 3.38 -15.30
N ALA A 110 1.97 3.37 -14.83
CA ALA A 110 2.48 4.36 -13.88
C ALA A 110 2.30 5.79 -14.40
N HIS A 111 2.63 6.06 -15.67
CA HIS A 111 2.42 7.37 -16.29
C HIS A 111 0.94 7.78 -16.33
N ALA A 112 0.04 6.87 -16.69
CA ALA A 112 -1.39 7.14 -16.76
C ALA A 112 -1.99 7.44 -15.36
N LEU A 113 -1.58 6.70 -14.33
CA LEU A 113 -1.97 6.91 -12.94
C LEU A 113 -1.50 8.28 -12.43
N GLU A 114 -0.24 8.62 -12.60
CA GLU A 114 0.32 9.91 -12.22
C GLU A 114 -0.50 11.06 -12.84
N ARG A 115 -0.69 11.02 -14.16
CA ARG A 115 -1.38 12.10 -14.90
C ARG A 115 -2.87 12.21 -14.57
N SER A 116 -3.50 11.10 -14.19
CA SER A 116 -4.95 11.05 -13.94
C SER A 116 -5.33 11.31 -12.49
N LEU A 117 -4.49 10.90 -11.54
CA LEU A 117 -4.82 10.93 -10.12
C LEU A 117 -4.17 12.10 -9.37
N TYR A 118 -2.87 12.35 -9.52
CA TYR A 118 -2.15 13.33 -8.71
C TYR A 118 -2.70 14.76 -8.82
N PRO A 119 -3.06 15.28 -10.03
CA PRO A 119 -3.61 16.62 -10.13
C PRO A 119 -4.98 16.83 -9.46
N LYS A 120 -5.63 15.73 -9.07
CA LYS A 120 -6.95 15.75 -8.42
C LYS A 120 -6.88 15.53 -6.91
N ALA A 121 -5.76 14.99 -6.41
CA ALA A 121 -5.63 14.56 -5.03
C ALA A 121 -5.20 15.69 -4.10
N ASP A 122 -5.97 15.96 -3.05
CA ASP A 122 -5.50 16.68 -1.86
C ASP A 122 -4.72 15.73 -0.93
N PHE A 123 -5.01 14.42 -1.03
CA PHE A 123 -4.33 13.35 -0.31
C PHE A 123 -4.48 12.03 -1.07
N LEU A 124 -3.44 11.20 -1.06
CA LEU A 124 -3.47 9.87 -1.66
C LEU A 124 -3.21 8.81 -0.59
N LEU A 125 -4.06 7.80 -0.55
CA LEU A 125 -3.95 6.62 0.30
C LEU A 125 -3.75 5.40 -0.58
N ASP A 126 -2.54 4.83 -0.55
CA ASP A 126 -2.18 3.64 -1.29
C ASP A 126 -2.28 2.42 -0.37
N LEU A 127 -3.08 1.43 -0.76
CA LEU A 127 -3.36 0.26 0.06
C LEU A 127 -2.69 -0.97 -0.51
N HIS A 128 -1.86 -1.57 0.32
CA HIS A 128 -1.05 -2.75 0.03
C HIS A 128 -1.22 -3.83 1.10
N GLY A 129 -0.51 -4.93 0.93
CA GLY A 129 -0.42 -6.03 1.86
C GLY A 129 0.72 -6.97 1.50
N GLY A 130 0.90 -8.03 2.28
CA GLY A 130 1.91 -9.05 1.95
C GLY A 130 1.47 -9.92 0.78
N SER A 131 2.45 -10.32 -0.03
CA SER A 131 2.30 -11.30 -1.10
C SER A 131 1.89 -12.68 -0.55
N PRO A 132 1.58 -13.68 -1.41
CA PRO A 132 1.27 -15.05 -0.95
C PRO A 132 2.34 -15.71 -0.09
N TYR A 133 3.57 -15.22 -0.18
CA TYR A 133 4.71 -15.79 0.55
C TYR A 133 5.11 -14.97 1.79
N GLU A 134 4.40 -13.88 2.10
CA GLU A 134 4.75 -12.95 3.16
C GLU A 134 3.66 -12.83 4.20
N THR A 135 4.07 -12.71 5.46
CA THR A 135 3.21 -12.25 6.55
C THR A 135 3.75 -10.92 7.09
N MET A 136 2.85 -10.06 7.52
CA MET A 136 3.23 -8.76 8.05
C MET A 136 2.39 -8.36 9.26
N THR A 137 2.93 -7.47 10.06
CA THR A 137 2.16 -6.73 11.05
C THR A 137 1.61 -5.48 10.39
N PRO A 138 0.34 -5.11 10.63
CA PRO A 138 -0.24 -3.93 9.99
C PRO A 138 0.54 -2.66 10.33
N LEU A 139 0.93 -1.91 9.29
CA LEU A 139 1.72 -0.69 9.42
C LEU A 139 1.36 0.34 8.34
N VAL A 140 1.86 1.57 8.52
CA VAL A 140 1.79 2.63 7.50
C VAL A 140 3.19 3.17 7.21
N PHE A 141 3.54 3.24 5.93
CA PHE A 141 4.68 4.01 5.46
C PHE A 141 4.27 5.45 5.18
N PHE A 142 5.07 6.39 5.70
CA PHE A 142 4.94 7.80 5.36
C PHE A 142 6.26 8.33 4.80
N PRO A 143 6.21 9.19 3.75
CA PRO A 143 7.41 9.61 3.05
C PRO A 143 8.23 10.59 3.88
N VAL A 144 9.54 10.40 3.89
CA VAL A 144 10.52 11.37 4.37
C VAL A 144 11.37 11.86 3.19
N GLY A 145 11.88 13.10 3.27
CA GLY A 145 12.64 13.70 2.17
C GLY A 145 11.78 14.25 1.03
N ALA A 146 10.46 14.22 1.15
CA ALA A 146 9.55 15.09 0.41
C ALA A 146 9.56 16.51 1.04
N GLY A 147 8.93 17.48 0.41
CA GLY A 147 8.85 18.83 0.98
C GLY A 147 8.30 18.84 2.42
N LYS A 148 8.82 19.71 3.31
CA LYS A 148 8.52 19.76 4.75
C LYS A 148 7.02 19.70 5.04
N LYS A 149 6.21 20.47 4.31
CA LYS A 149 4.74 20.50 4.47
C LYS A 149 4.09 19.15 4.17
N VAL A 150 4.56 18.45 3.13
CA VAL A 150 4.06 17.12 2.75
C VAL A 150 4.40 16.13 3.86
N GLN A 151 5.65 16.12 4.32
CA GLN A 151 6.12 15.22 5.37
C GLN A 151 5.36 15.43 6.69
N GLU A 152 5.15 16.66 7.13
CA GLU A 152 4.38 16.97 8.34
C GLU A 152 2.93 16.48 8.22
N LEU A 153 2.28 16.72 7.07
CA LEU A 153 0.89 16.33 6.85
C LEU A 153 0.73 14.81 6.82
N THR A 154 1.62 14.10 6.14
CA THR A 154 1.59 12.64 6.05
C THR A 154 1.92 11.97 7.37
N ARG A 155 2.87 12.51 8.15
CA ARG A 155 3.16 12.05 9.50
C ARG A 155 1.96 12.24 10.43
N ASN A 156 1.29 13.40 10.39
CA ASN A 156 0.09 13.66 11.17
C ASN A 156 -1.07 12.74 10.78
N ALA A 157 -1.24 12.45 9.48
CA ALA A 157 -2.23 11.49 9.00
C ALA A 157 -1.93 10.07 9.50
N ALA A 158 -0.68 9.62 9.41
CA ALA A 158 -0.23 8.32 9.89
C ALA A 158 -0.52 8.12 11.39
N GLN A 159 -0.33 9.16 12.22
CA GLN A 159 -0.64 9.13 13.66
C GLN A 159 -2.13 8.95 13.99
N LYS A 160 -3.03 9.19 13.01
CA LYS A 160 -4.48 9.00 13.21
C LYS A 160 -4.95 7.58 12.93
N LEU A 161 -4.08 6.75 12.38
CA LEU A 161 -4.41 5.37 12.01
C LEU A 161 -4.32 4.44 13.22
N SER A 162 -5.25 3.49 13.30
CA SER A 162 -5.22 2.40 14.29
C SER A 162 -4.35 1.24 13.78
N LEU A 163 -3.06 1.50 13.65
CA LEU A 163 -2.03 0.54 13.22
C LEU A 163 -0.99 0.35 14.33
N SER A 164 -0.23 -0.74 14.27
CA SER A 164 0.81 -0.99 15.26
C SER A 164 2.01 -0.07 15.08
N TYR A 165 2.39 0.19 13.83
CA TYR A 165 3.60 0.94 13.50
C TYR A 165 3.36 1.95 12.38
N MET A 166 4.08 3.06 12.45
CA MET A 166 4.27 4.00 11.35
C MET A 166 5.76 4.10 11.05
N VAL A 167 6.12 3.88 9.79
CA VAL A 167 7.50 3.70 9.36
C VAL A 167 7.92 4.82 8.43
N GLN A 168 9.06 5.44 8.69
CA GLN A 168 9.67 6.41 7.79
C GLN A 168 10.13 5.72 6.52
N SER A 169 9.77 6.27 5.36
CA SER A 169 10.10 5.71 4.06
C SER A 169 10.86 6.68 3.19
N TYR A 170 11.99 6.23 2.67
CA TYR A 170 12.86 6.97 1.74
C TYR A 170 12.62 6.58 0.26
N ALA A 171 11.64 5.72 -0.01
CA ALA A 171 11.25 5.33 -1.36
C ALA A 171 10.81 6.54 -2.20
N LYS A 172 11.06 6.49 -3.53
CA LYS A 172 10.77 7.61 -4.45
C LYS A 172 10.16 7.15 -5.77
N ASP A 173 10.05 5.87 -6.00
CA ASP A 173 9.69 5.23 -7.28
C ASP A 173 8.39 4.43 -7.25
N GLY A 174 7.67 4.48 -6.13
CA GLY A 174 6.34 3.91 -5.97
C GLY A 174 5.21 4.92 -6.12
N LEU A 175 3.99 4.46 -6.22
CA LEU A 175 2.80 5.29 -6.46
C LEU A 175 2.66 6.38 -5.39
N TYR A 176 2.61 6.03 -4.10
CA TYR A 176 2.48 7.01 -3.02
C TYR A 176 3.76 7.85 -2.84
N SER A 177 4.92 7.22 -2.97
CA SER A 177 6.19 7.89 -2.69
C SER A 177 6.55 8.92 -3.76
N TRP A 178 6.25 8.64 -5.03
CA TRP A 178 6.38 9.60 -6.11
C TRP A 178 5.34 10.72 -6.02
N ALA A 179 4.08 10.41 -5.63
CA ALA A 179 3.08 11.43 -5.36
C ALA A 179 3.58 12.47 -4.35
N ALA A 180 4.23 12.01 -3.27
CA ALA A 180 4.83 12.88 -2.27
C ALA A 180 5.96 13.76 -2.84
N GLN A 181 6.82 13.23 -3.72
CA GLN A 181 7.85 14.01 -4.42
C GLN A 181 7.21 15.08 -5.34
N CYS A 182 6.04 14.81 -5.91
CA CYS A 182 5.25 15.75 -6.71
C CYS A 182 4.45 16.76 -5.86
N GLY A 183 4.56 16.72 -4.53
CA GLY A 183 3.88 17.64 -3.62
C GLY A 183 2.47 17.20 -3.21
N VAL A 184 2.04 15.99 -3.59
CA VAL A 184 0.77 15.38 -3.17
C VAL A 184 1.01 14.59 -1.88
N PRO A 185 0.43 14.98 -0.74
CA PRO A 185 0.54 14.21 0.50
C PRO A 185 0.00 12.79 0.30
N ALA A 186 0.80 11.78 0.63
CA ALA A 186 0.45 10.39 0.41
C ALA A 186 1.06 9.48 1.48
N VAL A 187 0.33 8.43 1.84
CA VAL A 187 0.81 7.34 2.72
C VAL A 187 0.47 6.00 2.08
N LEU A 188 1.22 4.96 2.45
CA LEU A 188 0.96 3.59 2.06
C LEU A 188 0.65 2.77 3.29
N ILE A 189 -0.48 2.06 3.29
CA ILE A 189 -0.86 1.13 4.36
C ILE A 189 -0.59 -0.30 3.89
N GLU A 190 0.09 -1.05 4.74
CA GLU A 190 0.33 -2.48 4.59
C GLU A 190 -0.56 -3.28 5.54
N ARG A 191 -1.37 -4.20 5.01
CA ARG A 191 -2.28 -5.04 5.80
C ARG A 191 -2.65 -6.33 5.09
N GLY A 192 -2.62 -7.44 5.84
CA GLY A 192 -2.87 -8.78 5.31
C GLY A 192 -1.62 -9.43 4.75
N GLY A 193 -1.77 -10.51 4.01
CA GLY A 193 -0.68 -11.30 3.41
C GLY A 193 -1.05 -12.77 3.30
N GLY A 194 -0.07 -13.61 2.90
CA GLY A 194 -0.26 -15.05 2.75
C GLY A 194 -1.22 -15.45 1.61
N GLY A 195 -1.45 -14.57 0.63
CA GLY A 195 -2.37 -14.83 -0.48
C GLY A 195 -3.82 -15.02 -0.03
N THR A 196 -4.19 -14.47 1.12
CA THR A 196 -5.52 -14.64 1.72
C THR A 196 -6.17 -13.28 2.04
N TRP A 197 -7.46 -13.33 2.32
CA TRP A 197 -8.20 -12.23 2.92
C TRP A 197 -9.08 -12.75 4.04
N SER A 198 -9.40 -11.89 4.98
CA SER A 198 -10.35 -12.21 6.05
C SER A 198 -11.31 -11.05 6.28
N ARG A 199 -12.47 -11.34 6.83
CA ARG A 199 -13.44 -10.30 7.19
C ARG A 199 -12.84 -9.31 8.19
N VAL A 200 -12.09 -9.81 9.17
CA VAL A 200 -11.43 -8.98 10.20
C VAL A 200 -10.46 -8.00 9.59
N GLU A 201 -9.56 -8.44 8.71
CA GLU A 201 -8.58 -7.58 8.06
C GLU A 201 -9.22 -6.60 7.07
N THR A 202 -10.25 -7.05 6.33
CA THR A 202 -11.03 -6.18 5.43
C THR A 202 -11.71 -5.04 6.19
N GLU A 203 -12.39 -5.33 7.30
CA GLU A 203 -13.03 -4.31 8.13
C GLU A 203 -12.01 -3.35 8.75
N ALA A 204 -10.88 -3.87 9.24
CA ALA A 204 -9.82 -3.04 9.78
C ALA A 204 -9.17 -2.14 8.71
N CYS A 205 -9.03 -2.61 7.47
CA CYS A 205 -8.59 -1.81 6.34
C CYS A 205 -9.59 -0.68 6.03
N LYS A 206 -10.89 -0.98 5.99
CA LYS A 206 -11.93 0.05 5.83
C LYS A 206 -11.92 1.08 6.97
N GLU A 207 -11.72 0.64 8.22
CA GLU A 207 -11.54 1.57 9.36
C GLU A 207 -10.37 2.53 9.13
N ASN A 208 -9.24 2.06 8.60
CA ASN A 208 -8.12 2.94 8.27
C ASN A 208 -8.48 3.95 7.18
N ILE A 209 -9.25 3.57 6.15
CA ILE A 209 -9.74 4.52 5.15
C ILE A 209 -10.65 5.57 5.79
N TYR A 210 -11.59 5.17 6.65
CA TYR A 210 -12.45 6.10 7.38
C TYR A 210 -11.67 7.06 8.28
N GLN A 211 -10.58 6.62 8.90
CA GLN A 211 -9.69 7.48 9.70
C GLN A 211 -9.03 8.56 8.84
N ILE A 212 -8.55 8.22 7.65
CA ILE A 212 -8.02 9.22 6.69
C ILE A 212 -9.13 10.15 6.18
N MET A 213 -10.31 9.62 5.87
CA MET A 213 -11.46 10.46 5.49
C MET A 213 -11.81 11.48 6.58
N SER A 214 -11.76 11.06 7.85
CA SER A 214 -11.99 11.96 8.99
C SER A 214 -10.88 12.98 9.17
N PHE A 215 -9.62 12.57 9.01
CA PHE A 215 -8.48 13.48 9.05
C PHE A 215 -8.57 14.61 8.00
N LEU A 216 -9.23 14.31 6.86
CA LEU A 216 -9.48 15.26 5.78
C LEU A 216 -10.82 16.01 5.88
N ASP A 217 -11.57 15.85 6.96
CA ASP A 217 -12.91 16.41 7.17
C ASP A 217 -13.94 15.95 6.10
N ILE A 218 -13.76 14.79 5.49
CA ILE A 218 -14.69 14.22 4.51
C ILE A 218 -15.92 13.61 5.20
N ILE A 219 -15.70 12.94 6.35
CA ILE A 219 -16.75 12.42 7.22
C ILE A 219 -16.41 12.64 8.70
N PRO A 220 -17.39 12.71 9.59
CA PRO A 220 -17.13 12.59 11.02
C PRO A 220 -16.87 11.10 11.36
N TYR A 221 -15.67 10.79 11.82
CA TYR A 221 -15.31 9.45 12.29
C TYR A 221 -14.32 9.56 13.44
N ASN A 222 -14.64 9.00 14.59
CA ASN A 222 -13.82 9.13 15.79
C ASN A 222 -13.61 7.77 16.48
N LYS A 223 -13.03 6.83 15.74
CA LYS A 223 -12.62 5.53 16.26
C LYS A 223 -11.12 5.35 16.04
N GLN A 224 -10.32 5.82 16.96
CA GLN A 224 -8.89 5.49 17.02
C GLN A 224 -8.68 4.59 18.24
N ARG A 225 -8.19 3.37 18.00
CA ARG A 225 -8.00 2.33 19.03
C ARG A 225 -6.60 2.39 19.66
N GLN A 226 -5.61 2.82 18.89
CA GLN A 226 -4.22 2.91 19.31
C GLN A 226 -3.51 3.99 18.48
N ILE A 227 -2.40 4.48 18.99
CA ILE A 227 -1.49 5.37 18.29
C ILE A 227 -0.32 4.51 17.83
N PRO A 228 0.04 4.52 16.53
CA PRO A 228 1.14 3.72 16.02
C PRO A 228 2.49 4.19 16.58
N VAL A 229 3.37 3.22 16.85
CA VAL A 229 4.76 3.51 17.23
C VAL A 229 5.53 3.93 16.00
N GLU A 230 6.23 5.07 16.06
CA GLU A 230 7.05 5.54 14.94
C GLU A 230 8.38 4.79 14.90
N ILE A 231 8.68 4.21 13.74
CA ILE A 231 9.94 3.54 13.43
C ILE A 231 10.70 4.42 12.43
N GLN A 232 11.91 4.81 12.81
CA GLN A 232 12.77 5.67 12.00
C GLN A 232 13.60 4.88 10.98
N ASP A 233 14.09 3.71 11.38
CA ASP A 233 14.94 2.86 10.58
C ASP A 233 14.34 1.46 10.44
N ALA A 234 14.20 1.01 9.20
CA ALA A 234 13.84 -0.36 8.85
C ALA A 234 15.01 -1.02 8.13
N HIS A 235 15.41 -2.19 8.61
CA HIS A 235 16.47 -2.99 8.00
C HIS A 235 15.86 -4.14 7.21
N TYR A 236 16.35 -4.35 6.00
CA TYR A 236 15.88 -5.39 5.09
C TYR A 236 16.97 -6.43 4.91
N GLU A 237 16.65 -7.66 5.26
CA GLU A 237 17.50 -8.82 5.00
C GLU A 237 17.00 -9.57 3.77
N THR A 238 17.92 -9.97 2.92
CA THR A 238 17.65 -10.72 1.71
C THR A 238 18.40 -12.06 1.71
N ALA A 239 17.82 -13.08 1.06
CA ALA A 239 18.46 -14.36 0.89
C ALA A 239 19.70 -14.22 -0.01
N VAL A 240 20.81 -14.84 0.37
CA VAL A 240 22.06 -14.87 -0.42
C VAL A 240 22.03 -15.90 -1.55
N SER A 241 21.09 -16.85 -1.50
CA SER A 241 20.87 -17.90 -2.49
C SER A 241 19.42 -18.37 -2.45
N ARG A 242 19.00 -19.16 -3.43
CA ARG A 242 17.76 -19.95 -3.32
C ARG A 242 17.96 -21.06 -2.31
N GLY A 243 16.88 -21.45 -1.61
CA GLY A 243 16.96 -22.54 -0.63
C GLY A 243 15.73 -22.65 0.25
N TYR A 244 15.93 -23.33 1.38
CA TYR A 244 14.91 -23.60 2.39
C TYR A 244 15.03 -22.58 3.52
N TRP A 245 14.00 -21.74 3.69
CA TRP A 245 13.97 -20.70 4.70
C TRP A 245 13.26 -21.16 5.98
N TYR A 246 13.92 -21.01 7.11
CA TYR A 246 13.38 -21.30 8.44
C TYR A 246 13.41 -20.03 9.28
N TYR A 247 12.27 -19.34 9.37
CA TYR A 247 12.15 -18.17 10.24
C TYR A 247 12.09 -18.58 11.71
N ALA A 248 12.79 -17.85 12.59
CA ALA A 248 12.78 -18.06 14.03
C ALA A 248 11.79 -17.11 14.75
N LYS A 249 11.38 -16.04 14.09
CA LYS A 249 10.48 -15.01 14.61
C LYS A 249 9.40 -14.69 13.59
N THR A 250 8.17 -14.53 14.06
CA THR A 250 7.02 -14.11 13.22
C THR A 250 6.86 -12.60 13.21
N SER A 251 6.13 -12.06 12.22
CA SER A 251 5.77 -10.64 12.16
C SER A 251 5.06 -10.17 13.44
N GLY A 252 5.37 -8.97 13.88
CA GLY A 252 4.90 -8.39 15.15
C GLY A 252 5.70 -8.84 16.39
N THR A 253 6.60 -9.83 16.28
CA THR A 253 7.42 -10.29 17.40
C THR A 253 8.61 -9.36 17.63
N SER A 254 8.80 -8.93 18.88
CA SER A 254 10.00 -8.18 19.28
C SER A 254 11.21 -9.10 19.40
N PHE A 255 12.38 -8.56 19.18
CA PHE A 255 13.66 -9.24 19.29
C PHE A 255 14.73 -8.35 19.95
N ARG A 256 15.77 -8.98 20.48
CA ARG A 256 16.96 -8.33 21.03
C ARG A 256 18.16 -8.55 20.12
N THR A 257 19.12 -7.63 20.21
CA THR A 257 20.43 -7.76 19.56
C THR A 257 21.02 -9.15 19.80
N GLY A 258 21.50 -9.78 18.72
CA GLY A 258 22.11 -11.11 18.73
C GLY A 258 21.13 -12.29 18.72
N GLU A 259 19.82 -12.08 18.76
CA GLU A 259 18.85 -13.15 18.60
C GLU A 259 18.79 -13.62 17.13
N LEU A 260 18.66 -14.93 16.93
CA LEU A 260 18.48 -15.53 15.61
C LEU A 260 17.06 -15.15 15.07
N LEU A 261 17.02 -14.56 13.90
CA LEU A 261 15.80 -14.21 13.19
C LEU A 261 15.35 -15.27 12.19
N GLY A 262 16.31 -16.01 11.62
CA GLY A 262 16.07 -17.13 10.72
C GLY A 262 17.34 -17.67 10.11
N ARG A 263 17.21 -18.81 9.40
CA ARG A 263 18.32 -19.43 8.67
C ARG A 263 17.87 -19.93 7.30
N LEU A 264 18.80 -19.91 6.37
CA LEU A 264 18.67 -20.44 5.02
C LEU A 264 19.53 -21.69 4.88
N GLU A 265 18.93 -22.78 4.41
CA GLU A 265 19.62 -24.05 4.11
C GLU A 265 19.59 -24.30 2.60
N GLY A 266 20.67 -24.84 2.08
CA GLY A 266 20.77 -25.33 0.71
C GLY A 266 20.07 -26.69 0.50
N GLU A 267 20.02 -27.16 -0.75
CA GLU A 267 19.46 -28.46 -1.11
C GLU A 267 20.23 -29.65 -0.48
N ASP A 268 21.47 -29.41 -0.12
CA ASP A 268 22.34 -30.39 0.60
C ASP A 268 22.11 -30.38 2.12
N GLY A 269 21.20 -29.57 2.64
CA GLY A 269 20.94 -29.39 4.06
C GLY A 269 21.99 -28.55 4.80
N CYS A 270 22.98 -28.00 4.10
CA CYS A 270 23.96 -27.12 4.72
C CYS A 270 23.42 -25.71 4.93
N VAL A 271 23.73 -25.13 6.10
CA VAL A 271 23.36 -23.74 6.39
C VAL A 271 24.15 -22.80 5.48
N GLN A 272 23.47 -22.02 4.69
CA GLN A 272 24.01 -21.02 3.76
C GLN A 272 24.08 -19.62 4.39
N GLN A 273 23.09 -19.29 5.23
CA GLN A 273 22.98 -18.01 5.89
C GLN A 273 22.26 -18.14 7.23
N GLU A 274 22.75 -17.46 8.25
CA GLU A 274 22.02 -17.19 9.50
C GLU A 274 21.87 -15.70 9.68
N ILE A 275 20.67 -15.25 9.97
CA ILE A 275 20.34 -13.83 10.16
C ILE A 275 20.15 -13.59 11.64
N TYR A 276 21.04 -12.81 12.23
CA TYR A 276 20.99 -12.39 13.62
C TYR A 276 20.60 -10.90 13.72
N ALA A 277 19.81 -10.58 14.72
CA ALA A 277 19.36 -9.22 14.99
C ALA A 277 20.54 -8.26 15.27
N PRO A 278 20.75 -7.22 14.45
CA PRO A 278 21.85 -6.29 14.67
C PRO A 278 21.58 -5.28 15.81
N TYR A 279 20.31 -5.14 16.20
CA TYR A 279 19.82 -4.23 17.25
C TYR A 279 18.52 -4.77 17.85
N ASN A 280 17.97 -4.11 18.87
CA ASN A 280 16.65 -4.44 19.41
C ASN A 280 15.57 -3.89 18.47
N GLY A 281 14.52 -4.67 18.18
CA GLY A 281 13.50 -4.26 17.26
C GLY A 281 12.27 -5.14 17.24
N VAL A 282 11.53 -5.05 16.14
CA VAL A 282 10.33 -5.84 15.86
C VAL A 282 10.36 -6.31 14.42
N ILE A 283 9.91 -7.54 14.17
CA ILE A 283 9.73 -8.04 12.81
C ILE A 283 8.50 -7.36 12.19
N LEU A 284 8.70 -6.52 11.19
CA LEU A 284 7.59 -5.86 10.49
C LEU A 284 6.90 -6.83 9.54
N TYR A 285 7.68 -7.55 8.75
CA TYR A 285 7.21 -8.63 7.87
C TYR A 285 8.34 -9.63 7.58
N HIS A 286 7.98 -10.80 7.14
CA HIS A 286 8.93 -11.82 6.73
C HIS A 286 8.29 -12.78 5.71
N THR A 287 9.15 -13.43 4.92
CA THR A 287 8.76 -14.57 4.10
C THR A 287 8.40 -15.74 5.01
N HIS A 288 7.18 -16.27 4.88
CA HIS A 288 6.70 -17.42 5.65
C HIS A 288 6.73 -18.72 4.86
N SER A 289 6.96 -18.65 3.54
CA SER A 289 7.13 -19.86 2.73
C SER A 289 8.44 -20.57 3.07
N LEU A 290 8.44 -21.89 2.91
CA LEU A 290 9.66 -22.70 3.07
C LEU A 290 10.69 -22.37 1.99
N MET A 291 10.22 -22.02 0.79
CA MET A 291 11.06 -21.68 -0.36
C MET A 291 11.36 -20.19 -0.39
N VAL A 292 12.63 -19.86 -0.63
CA VAL A 292 13.05 -18.52 -1.03
C VAL A 292 13.86 -18.55 -2.32
N MET A 293 13.73 -17.50 -3.09
CA MET A 293 14.49 -17.27 -4.32
C MET A 293 15.47 -16.12 -4.08
N TYR A 294 16.64 -16.23 -4.70
CA TYR A 294 17.55 -15.09 -4.81
C TYR A 294 17.05 -14.15 -5.91
N HIS A 295 16.94 -12.88 -5.60
CA HIS A 295 16.59 -11.81 -6.54
C HIS A 295 17.70 -10.78 -6.66
#